data_be7f9ee23681ff3a97e486b11e9d2e4e
#
_entry.id   be7f9ee23681ff3a97e486b11e9d2e4e
#
_cell.length_a   1.000
_cell.length_b   1.000
_cell.length_c   1.000
_cell.angle_alpha   90.00
_cell.angle_beta   90.00
_cell.angle_gamma   90.00
#
_symmetry.space_group_name_H-M   'P 1'
#
loop_
_entity.id
_entity.type
_entity.pdbx_description
1 polymer ?
#
loop_
_entity_poly.entity_id
_entity_poly.type
_entity_poly.pdbx_seq_one_letter_code
_entity_poly.pdbx_strand_id
1 'polypeptide(L)'
;TQGTPEKLANELAKCKDMTDKPFGVNLTFLPSLTPPDYPGLIKVIIEGGVKIVETAGRSPAEYMPALKDAGIKVIHKCTSVRHSLKAQSVGCDAISVDGFECGGHPGEDDIPNFILLPRAADELEIPFVASGGMADARSLVAAMALGAEGMNMGTRFIATEEAPVHENVKKAIVNASELDTRLIMRSLTNTERVLANPAVDRLMEKEKALGDKLTFSDIVDEVAGVYPTIMMDGDMDAGAW
;
A
#
# COMPACT_ATOMS: atom_id res chain seq x y z
N THR A 1 -6.73 5.05 -2.75
CA THR A 1 -8.20 4.96 -2.53
C THR A 1 -8.77 6.35 -2.30
N GLN A 2 -9.84 6.72 -3.02
CA GLN A 2 -10.60 7.94 -2.78
C GLN A 2 -11.60 7.73 -1.63
N GLY A 3 -11.83 8.78 -0.82
CA GLY A 3 -12.66 8.65 0.38
C GLY A 3 -14.16 8.52 0.11
N THR A 4 -14.66 8.96 -1.06
CA THR A 4 -16.07 8.90 -1.43
C THR A 4 -16.26 8.49 -2.90
N PRO A 5 -17.44 7.93 -3.26
CA PRO A 5 -17.76 7.61 -4.66
C PRO A 5 -17.64 8.79 -5.61
N GLU A 6 -18.08 10.00 -5.21
CA GLU A 6 -18.00 11.21 -6.05
C GLU A 6 -16.54 11.60 -6.32
N LYS A 7 -15.69 11.56 -5.29
CA LYS A 7 -14.25 11.85 -5.46
C LYS A 7 -13.61 10.85 -6.41
N LEU A 8 -13.95 9.57 -6.29
CA LEU A 8 -13.45 8.54 -7.20
C LEU A 8 -13.94 8.77 -8.63
N ALA A 9 -15.22 9.08 -8.83
CA ALA A 9 -15.77 9.38 -10.17
C ALA A 9 -15.04 10.55 -10.84
N ASN A 10 -14.77 11.62 -10.10
CA ASN A 10 -14.03 12.78 -10.59
C ASN A 10 -12.58 12.42 -10.98
N GLU A 11 -11.87 11.64 -10.16
CA GLU A 11 -10.52 11.19 -10.49
C GLU A 11 -10.49 10.23 -11.70
N LEU A 12 -11.49 9.37 -11.84
CA LEU A 12 -11.62 8.51 -13.03
C LEU A 12 -11.84 9.33 -14.31
N ALA A 13 -12.71 10.34 -14.27
CA ALA A 13 -12.92 11.24 -15.40
C ALA A 13 -11.61 11.95 -15.77
N LYS A 14 -10.93 12.56 -14.80
CA LYS A 14 -9.64 13.21 -15.00
C LYS A 14 -8.58 12.26 -15.56
N CYS A 15 -8.48 11.03 -15.05
CA CYS A 15 -7.52 10.06 -15.54
C CYS A 15 -7.79 9.68 -17.01
N LYS A 16 -9.06 9.53 -17.39
CA LYS A 16 -9.47 9.25 -18.79
C LYS A 16 -9.15 10.39 -19.75
N ASP A 17 -9.23 11.64 -19.27
CA ASP A 17 -8.84 12.81 -20.06
C ASP A 17 -7.32 12.89 -20.27
N MET A 18 -6.54 12.29 -19.35
CA MET A 18 -5.07 12.31 -19.41
C MET A 18 -4.47 11.17 -20.22
N THR A 19 -5.16 10.04 -20.37
CA THR A 19 -4.62 8.85 -21.04
C THR A 19 -5.69 7.94 -21.63
N ASP A 20 -5.36 7.33 -22.77
CA ASP A 20 -6.11 6.23 -23.39
C ASP A 20 -5.63 4.84 -22.98
N LYS A 21 -4.56 4.78 -22.15
CA LYS A 21 -3.95 3.53 -21.70
C LYS A 21 -4.72 2.90 -20.54
N PRO A 22 -4.65 1.58 -20.37
CA PRO A 22 -5.23 0.91 -19.22
C PRO A 22 -4.65 1.44 -17.90
N PHE A 23 -5.51 1.67 -16.94
CA PHE A 23 -5.13 2.00 -15.56
C PHE A 23 -5.98 1.22 -14.57
N GLY A 24 -5.50 1.11 -13.32
CA GLY A 24 -6.19 0.43 -12.24
C GLY A 24 -6.61 1.38 -11.13
N VAL A 25 -7.54 0.91 -10.30
CA VAL A 25 -7.98 1.59 -9.08
C VAL A 25 -7.61 0.75 -7.86
N ASN A 26 -7.07 1.41 -6.84
CA ASN A 26 -6.80 0.75 -5.56
C ASN A 26 -8.00 0.86 -4.61
N LEU A 27 -8.31 -0.27 -3.95
CA LEU A 27 -9.25 -0.38 -2.84
C LEU A 27 -8.54 -1.00 -1.63
N THR A 28 -8.33 -0.21 -0.58
CA THR A 28 -7.65 -0.67 0.63
C THR A 28 -8.67 -0.97 1.73
N PHE A 29 -8.75 -2.24 2.15
CA PHE A 29 -9.66 -2.73 3.18
C PHE A 29 -9.00 -2.77 4.56
N LEU A 30 -8.46 -1.65 5.01
CA LEU A 30 -7.89 -1.54 6.36
C LEU A 30 -8.95 -1.11 7.38
N PRO A 31 -8.76 -1.48 8.65
CA PRO A 31 -9.56 -0.90 9.73
C PRO A 31 -9.49 0.63 9.70
N SER A 32 -10.63 1.29 9.80
CA SER A 32 -10.73 2.74 9.77
C SER A 32 -11.78 3.19 10.77
N LEU A 33 -11.57 4.36 11.38
CA LEU A 33 -12.54 5.01 12.26
C LEU A 33 -13.85 5.32 11.50
N THR A 34 -13.73 5.64 10.22
CA THR A 34 -14.88 5.86 9.32
C THR A 34 -14.65 5.02 8.07
N PRO A 35 -15.20 3.80 7.98
CA PRO A 35 -15.05 2.95 6.81
C PRO A 35 -15.60 3.63 5.55
N PRO A 36 -14.89 3.57 4.41
CA PRO A 36 -15.40 4.05 3.13
C PRO A 36 -16.65 3.28 2.69
N ASP A 37 -17.48 3.90 1.85
CA ASP A 37 -18.58 3.23 1.16
C ASP A 37 -18.02 2.33 0.04
N TYR A 38 -17.51 1.15 0.40
CA TYR A 38 -16.96 0.20 -0.59
C TYR A 38 -17.96 -0.22 -1.66
N PRO A 39 -19.24 -0.53 -1.37
CA PRO A 39 -20.23 -0.81 -2.41
C PRO A 39 -20.38 0.34 -3.41
N GLY A 40 -20.47 1.58 -2.93
CA GLY A 40 -20.53 2.78 -3.78
C GLY A 40 -19.26 3.00 -4.61
N LEU A 41 -18.08 2.78 -4.03
CA LEU A 41 -16.81 2.84 -4.75
C LEU A 41 -16.73 1.79 -5.86
N ILE A 42 -17.14 0.54 -5.58
CA ILE A 42 -17.15 -0.56 -6.56
C ILE A 42 -18.12 -0.25 -7.69
N LYS A 43 -19.31 0.28 -7.39
CA LYS A 43 -20.27 0.72 -8.40
C LYS A 43 -19.65 1.75 -9.35
N VAL A 44 -18.99 2.76 -8.82
CA VAL A 44 -18.29 3.79 -9.63
C VAL A 44 -17.18 3.18 -10.48
N ILE A 45 -16.41 2.22 -9.97
CA ILE A 45 -15.37 1.50 -10.72
C ILE A 45 -15.97 0.77 -11.92
N ILE A 46 -17.06 0.02 -11.69
CA ILE A 46 -17.75 -0.76 -12.73
C ILE A 46 -18.36 0.17 -13.80
N GLU A 47 -19.16 1.15 -13.39
CA GLU A 47 -19.78 2.14 -14.28
C GLU A 47 -18.73 3.00 -15.01
N GLY A 48 -17.63 3.27 -14.34
CA GLY A 48 -16.46 3.93 -14.92
C GLY A 48 -15.69 3.09 -15.95
N GLY A 49 -16.03 1.81 -16.14
CA GLY A 49 -15.40 0.95 -17.14
C GLY A 49 -13.95 0.57 -16.81
N VAL A 50 -13.51 0.71 -15.56
CA VAL A 50 -12.18 0.30 -15.08
C VAL A 50 -12.04 -1.21 -15.25
N LYS A 51 -10.86 -1.65 -15.70
CA LYS A 51 -10.60 -3.08 -15.99
C LYS A 51 -9.69 -3.76 -14.97
N ILE A 52 -9.03 -2.99 -14.13
CA ILE A 52 -8.06 -3.50 -13.16
C ILE A 52 -8.34 -2.86 -11.80
N VAL A 53 -8.45 -3.70 -10.77
CA VAL A 53 -8.54 -3.25 -9.37
C VAL A 53 -7.42 -3.90 -8.57
N GLU A 54 -6.61 -3.07 -7.90
CA GLU A 54 -5.74 -3.55 -6.85
C GLU A 54 -6.47 -3.48 -5.52
N THR A 55 -6.43 -4.56 -4.76
CA THR A 55 -6.97 -4.60 -3.40
C THR A 55 -5.85 -4.83 -2.39
N ALA A 56 -5.97 -4.27 -1.19
CA ALA A 56 -5.00 -4.42 -0.12
C ALA A 56 -5.69 -4.52 1.25
N GLY A 57 -4.98 -5.03 2.25
CA GLY A 57 -5.49 -5.22 3.60
C GLY A 57 -6.28 -6.52 3.75
N ARG A 58 -7.55 -6.44 4.18
CA ARG A 58 -8.39 -7.63 4.34
C ARG A 58 -8.72 -8.29 3.00
N SER A 59 -9.08 -9.58 3.06
CA SER A 59 -9.45 -10.37 1.89
C SER A 59 -10.56 -9.67 1.06
N PRO A 60 -10.44 -9.61 -0.28
CA PRO A 60 -11.44 -9.04 -1.17
C PRO A 60 -12.64 -9.97 -1.43
N ALA A 61 -12.71 -11.14 -0.79
CA ALA A 61 -13.66 -12.21 -1.10
C ALA A 61 -15.12 -11.75 -1.20
N GLU A 62 -15.53 -10.81 -0.33
CA GLU A 62 -16.88 -10.24 -0.30
C GLU A 62 -17.25 -9.54 -1.63
N TYR A 63 -16.30 -8.88 -2.25
CA TYR A 63 -16.50 -8.05 -3.45
C TYR A 63 -16.12 -8.76 -4.75
N MET A 64 -15.47 -9.92 -4.65
CA MET A 64 -15.03 -10.69 -5.83
C MET A 64 -16.16 -10.99 -6.81
N PRO A 65 -17.37 -11.43 -6.40
CA PRO A 65 -18.45 -11.70 -7.35
C PRO A 65 -18.76 -10.48 -8.22
N ALA A 66 -18.97 -9.30 -7.64
CA ALA A 66 -19.32 -8.09 -8.37
C ALA A 66 -18.19 -7.65 -9.33
N LEU A 67 -16.93 -7.74 -8.90
CA LEU A 67 -15.78 -7.40 -9.72
C LEU A 67 -15.60 -8.37 -10.89
N LYS A 68 -15.74 -9.66 -10.64
CA LYS A 68 -15.59 -10.70 -11.68
C LYS A 68 -16.75 -10.68 -12.70
N ASP A 69 -17.98 -10.47 -12.26
CA ASP A 69 -19.14 -10.33 -13.15
C ASP A 69 -18.99 -9.13 -14.11
N ALA A 70 -18.32 -8.06 -13.64
CA ALA A 70 -17.99 -6.90 -14.46
C ALA A 70 -16.74 -7.11 -15.35
N GLY A 71 -16.11 -8.30 -15.32
CA GLY A 71 -14.91 -8.63 -16.10
C GLY A 71 -13.65 -7.92 -15.62
N ILE A 72 -13.61 -7.49 -14.36
CA ILE A 72 -12.48 -6.76 -13.77
C ILE A 72 -11.41 -7.77 -13.31
N LYS A 73 -10.16 -7.46 -13.62
CA LYS A 73 -8.99 -8.18 -13.10
C LYS A 73 -8.62 -7.66 -11.73
N VAL A 74 -8.45 -8.56 -10.78
CA VAL A 74 -8.14 -8.21 -9.38
C VAL A 74 -6.73 -8.65 -9.04
N ILE A 75 -5.91 -7.67 -8.63
CA ILE A 75 -4.58 -7.88 -8.06
C ILE A 75 -4.72 -7.68 -6.55
N HIS A 76 -4.32 -8.65 -5.72
CA HIS A 76 -4.37 -8.49 -4.27
C HIS A 76 -2.98 -8.38 -3.66
N LYS A 77 -2.79 -7.39 -2.79
CA LYS A 77 -1.53 -7.15 -2.09
C LYS A 77 -1.44 -8.03 -0.84
N CYS A 78 -0.36 -8.80 -0.75
CA CYS A 78 -0.10 -9.76 0.33
C CYS A 78 1.33 -9.67 0.84
N THR A 79 1.52 -9.84 2.13
CA THR A 79 2.83 -9.83 2.81
C THR A 79 3.36 -11.22 3.16
N SER A 80 2.63 -12.28 2.80
CA SER A 80 3.04 -13.67 3.03
C SER A 80 2.51 -14.61 1.96
N VAL A 81 3.19 -15.74 1.75
CA VAL A 81 2.76 -16.80 0.82
C VAL A 81 1.39 -17.36 1.21
N ARG A 82 1.15 -17.57 2.50
CA ARG A 82 -0.15 -18.02 3.01
C ARG A 82 -1.31 -17.11 2.59
N HIS A 83 -1.14 -15.80 2.70
CA HIS A 83 -2.16 -14.83 2.29
C HIS A 83 -2.29 -14.79 0.77
N SER A 84 -1.19 -14.93 0.03
CA SER A 84 -1.18 -14.99 -1.43
C SER A 84 -1.96 -16.21 -1.96
N LEU A 85 -1.75 -17.38 -1.39
CA LEU A 85 -2.52 -18.60 -1.71
C LEU A 85 -4.01 -18.44 -1.38
N LYS A 86 -4.33 -17.79 -0.26
CA LYS A 86 -5.72 -17.47 0.09
C LYS A 86 -6.36 -16.53 -0.93
N ALA A 87 -5.64 -15.48 -1.35
CA ALA A 87 -6.11 -14.55 -2.37
C ALA A 87 -6.32 -15.25 -3.73
N GLN A 88 -5.39 -16.12 -4.14
CA GLN A 88 -5.55 -16.98 -5.30
C GLN A 88 -6.83 -17.83 -5.19
N SER A 89 -7.05 -18.47 -4.04
CA SER A 89 -8.21 -19.37 -3.83
C SER A 89 -9.56 -18.66 -3.87
N VAL A 90 -9.65 -17.35 -3.63
CA VAL A 90 -10.87 -16.55 -3.74
C VAL A 90 -11.04 -15.91 -5.13
N GLY A 91 -10.15 -16.21 -6.09
CA GLY A 91 -10.28 -15.85 -7.50
C GLY A 91 -9.57 -14.57 -7.91
N CYS A 92 -8.59 -14.08 -7.15
CA CYS A 92 -7.71 -13.00 -7.62
C CYS A 92 -6.95 -13.44 -8.88
N ASP A 93 -6.72 -12.51 -9.80
CA ASP A 93 -6.04 -12.79 -11.08
C ASP A 93 -4.52 -12.67 -10.98
N ALA A 94 -4.04 -11.90 -10.01
CA ALA A 94 -2.61 -11.74 -9.72
C ALA A 94 -2.39 -11.31 -8.27
N ILE A 95 -1.16 -11.43 -7.79
CA ILE A 95 -0.75 -11.01 -6.44
C ILE A 95 0.32 -9.91 -6.54
N SER A 96 0.23 -8.90 -5.68
CA SER A 96 1.34 -8.00 -5.36
C SER A 96 1.98 -8.50 -4.06
N VAL A 97 3.18 -9.05 -4.16
CA VAL A 97 3.88 -9.66 -3.00
C VAL A 97 4.76 -8.60 -2.36
N ASP A 98 4.39 -8.16 -1.17
CA ASP A 98 5.10 -7.12 -0.42
C ASP A 98 6.08 -7.75 0.58
N GLY A 99 7.38 -7.56 0.36
CA GLY A 99 8.40 -7.94 1.34
C GLY A 99 8.53 -6.97 2.49
N PHE A 100 9.29 -7.38 3.51
CA PHE A 100 9.56 -6.61 4.72
C PHE A 100 10.14 -5.20 4.46
N GLU A 101 10.78 -5.01 3.30
CA GLU A 101 11.39 -3.75 2.88
C GLU A 101 10.37 -2.67 2.50
N CYS A 102 9.08 -3.00 2.40
CA CYS A 102 8.07 -2.04 1.95
C CYS A 102 7.88 -0.88 2.92
N GLY A 103 7.56 0.29 2.39
CA GLY A 103 6.98 1.39 3.16
C GLY A 103 5.51 1.12 3.47
N GLY A 104 5.01 1.63 4.59
CA GLY A 104 3.68 1.28 5.09
C GLY A 104 3.67 -0.05 5.84
N HIS A 105 2.67 -0.89 5.64
CA HIS A 105 2.42 -2.11 6.43
C HIS A 105 3.09 -3.36 5.81
N PRO A 106 4.29 -3.81 6.31
CA PRO A 106 5.00 -4.98 5.78
C PRO A 106 4.42 -6.31 6.28
N GLY A 107 3.42 -6.29 7.13
CA GLY A 107 2.96 -7.45 7.90
C GLY A 107 3.82 -7.70 9.13
N GLU A 108 3.55 -8.83 9.83
CA GLU A 108 4.17 -9.12 11.13
C GLU A 108 5.23 -10.24 11.06
N ASP A 109 5.43 -10.83 9.87
CA ASP A 109 6.31 -12.00 9.72
C ASP A 109 7.76 -11.61 9.36
N ASP A 110 8.06 -10.34 9.11
CA ASP A 110 9.38 -9.77 8.79
C ASP A 110 10.14 -10.50 7.66
N ILE A 111 9.43 -10.99 6.65
CA ILE A 111 10.04 -11.80 5.58
C ILE A 111 10.54 -10.88 4.46
N PRO A 112 11.86 -10.79 4.20
CA PRO A 112 12.41 -10.00 3.10
C PRO A 112 12.15 -10.66 1.74
N ASN A 113 12.17 -9.85 0.69
CA ASN A 113 11.87 -10.28 -0.67
C ASN A 113 12.78 -11.40 -1.20
N PHE A 114 14.04 -11.46 -0.77
CA PHE A 114 14.94 -12.55 -1.17
C PHE A 114 14.49 -13.93 -0.71
N ILE A 115 13.64 -14.01 0.30
CA ILE A 115 13.02 -15.25 0.79
C ILE A 115 11.59 -15.38 0.27
N LEU A 116 10.83 -14.27 0.33
CA LEU A 116 9.40 -14.28 0.05
C LEU A 116 9.08 -14.53 -1.42
N LEU A 117 9.79 -13.88 -2.36
CA LEU A 117 9.51 -14.00 -3.79
C LEU A 117 9.79 -15.40 -4.36
N PRO A 118 10.95 -16.06 -4.09
CA PRO A 118 11.14 -17.44 -4.54
C PRO A 118 10.10 -18.41 -3.99
N ARG A 119 9.72 -18.22 -2.71
CA ARG A 119 8.66 -19.04 -2.11
C ARG A 119 7.30 -18.79 -2.77
N ALA A 120 6.98 -17.55 -3.13
CA ALA A 120 5.77 -17.23 -3.86
C ALA A 120 5.79 -17.85 -5.26
N ALA A 121 6.94 -17.82 -5.95
CA ALA A 121 7.12 -18.44 -7.27
C ALA A 121 6.93 -19.96 -7.26
N ASP A 122 7.37 -20.63 -6.19
CA ASP A 122 7.23 -22.07 -6.05
C ASP A 122 5.78 -22.53 -5.79
N GLU A 123 4.93 -21.63 -5.23
CA GLU A 123 3.63 -22.04 -4.71
C GLU A 123 2.43 -21.41 -5.43
N LEU A 124 2.59 -20.25 -6.06
CA LEU A 124 1.51 -19.58 -6.77
C LEU A 124 1.35 -20.14 -8.20
N GLU A 125 0.09 -20.33 -8.59
CA GLU A 125 -0.29 -20.73 -9.96
C GLU A 125 -0.71 -19.54 -10.83
N ILE A 126 -0.86 -18.36 -10.21
CA ILE A 126 -1.21 -17.10 -10.88
C ILE A 126 -0.02 -16.15 -10.87
N PRO A 127 0.06 -15.20 -11.82
CA PRO A 127 1.18 -14.26 -11.88
C PRO A 127 1.26 -13.39 -10.62
N PHE A 128 2.48 -12.96 -10.29
CA PHE A 128 2.69 -12.00 -9.22
C PHE A 128 3.74 -10.95 -9.58
N VAL A 129 3.62 -9.80 -8.94
CA VAL A 129 4.60 -8.71 -9.00
C VAL A 129 5.28 -8.54 -7.64
N ALA A 130 6.57 -8.21 -7.66
CA ALA A 130 7.34 -7.91 -6.46
C ALA A 130 7.03 -6.50 -5.97
N SER A 131 6.87 -6.32 -4.68
CA SER A 131 6.66 -5.03 -4.02
C SER A 131 7.49 -4.94 -2.74
N GLY A 132 7.81 -3.71 -2.30
CA GLY A 132 8.71 -3.49 -1.17
C GLY A 132 10.18 -3.45 -1.58
N GLY A 133 10.84 -2.32 -1.34
CA GLY A 133 12.23 -2.10 -1.71
C GLY A 133 12.50 -1.96 -3.21
N MET A 134 11.47 -1.98 -4.04
CA MET A 134 11.58 -1.86 -5.50
C MET A 134 11.68 -0.39 -5.91
N ALA A 135 12.72 -0.02 -6.65
CA ALA A 135 12.97 1.39 -6.95
C ALA A 135 13.49 1.71 -8.36
N ASP A 136 14.19 0.80 -9.02
CA ASP A 136 14.79 1.03 -10.33
C ASP A 136 14.96 -0.27 -11.14
N ALA A 137 15.61 -0.17 -12.31
CA ALA A 137 15.81 -1.31 -13.20
C ALA A 137 16.58 -2.49 -12.55
N ARG A 138 17.45 -2.24 -11.58
CA ARG A 138 18.18 -3.29 -10.85
C ARG A 138 17.22 -4.14 -10.04
N SER A 139 16.28 -3.49 -9.34
CA SER A 139 15.25 -4.20 -8.58
C SER A 139 14.28 -4.95 -9.50
N LEU A 140 13.98 -4.41 -10.70
CA LEU A 140 13.16 -5.15 -11.67
C LEU A 140 13.85 -6.44 -12.12
N VAL A 141 15.14 -6.36 -12.48
CA VAL A 141 15.92 -7.55 -12.90
C VAL A 141 15.99 -8.57 -11.76
N ALA A 142 16.24 -8.11 -10.53
CA ALA A 142 16.25 -8.98 -9.35
C ALA A 142 14.89 -9.65 -9.10
N ALA A 143 13.80 -8.89 -9.18
CA ALA A 143 12.44 -9.41 -9.01
C ALA A 143 12.12 -10.49 -10.04
N MET A 144 12.45 -10.26 -11.32
CA MET A 144 12.26 -11.25 -12.39
C MET A 144 13.13 -12.49 -12.17
N ALA A 145 14.37 -12.33 -11.73
CA ALA A 145 15.25 -13.46 -11.40
C ALA A 145 14.73 -14.31 -10.23
N LEU A 146 13.96 -13.69 -9.32
CA LEU A 146 13.31 -14.34 -8.18
C LEU A 146 11.90 -14.88 -8.50
N GLY A 147 11.48 -14.81 -9.78
CA GLY A 147 10.25 -15.42 -10.27
C GLY A 147 9.04 -14.47 -10.42
N ALA A 148 9.16 -13.18 -10.11
CA ALA A 148 8.10 -12.22 -10.34
C ALA A 148 8.01 -11.83 -11.84
N GLU A 149 6.80 -11.47 -12.30
CA GLU A 149 6.59 -10.99 -13.69
C GLU A 149 6.75 -9.48 -13.84
N GLY A 150 6.99 -8.76 -12.75
CA GLY A 150 7.16 -7.32 -12.72
C GLY A 150 7.37 -6.80 -11.31
N MET A 151 7.28 -5.48 -11.14
CA MET A 151 7.37 -4.86 -9.82
C MET A 151 6.35 -3.76 -9.60
N ASN A 152 6.00 -3.53 -8.33
CA ASN A 152 5.20 -2.44 -7.83
C ASN A 152 6.11 -1.45 -7.08
N MET A 153 5.95 -0.16 -7.33
CA MET A 153 6.74 0.90 -6.69
C MET A 153 5.80 1.97 -6.11
N GLY A 154 6.02 2.33 -4.85
CA GLY A 154 5.32 3.45 -4.19
C GLY A 154 6.23 4.66 -4.08
N THR A 155 7.19 4.60 -3.16
CA THR A 155 8.06 5.72 -2.77
C THR A 155 8.80 6.35 -3.96
N ARG A 156 9.25 5.55 -4.93
CA ARG A 156 9.88 6.05 -6.15
C ARG A 156 8.99 7.02 -6.92
N PHE A 157 7.70 6.68 -7.07
CA PHE A 157 6.74 7.53 -7.76
C PHE A 157 6.31 8.76 -6.94
N ILE A 158 6.26 8.65 -5.60
CA ILE A 158 6.00 9.82 -4.73
C ILE A 158 7.10 10.89 -4.93
N ALA A 159 8.34 10.47 -5.17
CA ALA A 159 9.48 11.36 -5.36
C ALA A 159 9.60 11.97 -6.77
N THR A 160 8.68 11.66 -7.70
CA THR A 160 8.69 12.24 -9.06
C THR A 160 8.18 13.68 -9.09
N GLU A 161 8.57 14.42 -10.11
CA GLU A 161 8.09 15.79 -10.33
C GLU A 161 6.58 15.85 -10.51
N GLU A 162 6.01 14.83 -11.18
CA GLU A 162 4.58 14.74 -11.51
C GLU A 162 3.70 14.37 -10.32
N ALA A 163 4.27 13.82 -9.24
CA ALA A 163 3.48 13.44 -8.08
C ALA A 163 2.85 14.69 -7.43
N PRO A 164 1.52 14.73 -7.22
CA PRO A 164 0.82 15.89 -6.68
C PRO A 164 0.97 15.97 -5.15
N VAL A 165 2.21 15.91 -4.67
CA VAL A 165 2.57 16.04 -3.24
C VAL A 165 3.49 17.24 -3.04
N HIS A 166 3.52 17.76 -1.83
CA HIS A 166 4.34 18.92 -1.49
C HIS A 166 5.84 18.63 -1.70
N GLU A 167 6.60 19.64 -2.13
CA GLU A 167 8.03 19.52 -2.42
C GLU A 167 8.88 19.07 -1.21
N ASN A 168 8.46 19.38 0.00
CA ASN A 168 9.14 18.91 1.22
C ASN A 168 9.14 17.40 1.33
N VAL A 169 8.04 16.73 0.94
CA VAL A 169 7.92 15.27 0.90
C VAL A 169 8.94 14.68 -0.06
N LYS A 170 9.01 15.22 -1.30
CA LYS A 170 9.95 14.77 -2.31
C LYS A 170 11.39 14.94 -1.84
N LYS A 171 11.71 16.11 -1.28
CA LYS A 171 13.04 16.41 -0.72
C LYS A 171 13.41 15.49 0.44
N ALA A 172 12.46 15.19 1.33
CA ALA A 172 12.70 14.26 2.42
C ALA A 172 13.06 12.86 1.91
N ILE A 173 12.33 12.35 0.90
CA ILE A 173 12.62 11.06 0.28
C ILE A 173 13.99 11.07 -0.42
N VAL A 174 14.27 12.11 -1.20
CA VAL A 174 15.55 12.21 -1.97
C VAL A 174 16.76 12.32 -1.06
N ASN A 175 16.64 13.00 0.08
CA ASN A 175 17.72 13.18 1.04
C ASN A 175 17.87 12.03 2.03
N ALA A 176 16.90 11.13 2.10
CA ALA A 176 16.93 9.99 3.02
C ALA A 176 17.93 8.92 2.56
N SER A 177 18.55 8.26 3.53
CA SER A 177 19.37 7.07 3.36
C SER A 177 18.59 5.80 3.75
N GLU A 178 19.22 4.66 3.57
CA GLU A 178 18.67 3.37 4.00
C GLU A 178 18.48 3.25 5.53
N LEU A 179 19.06 4.15 6.29
CA LEU A 179 18.98 4.19 7.76
C LEU A 179 17.85 5.09 8.29
N ASP A 180 17.15 5.81 7.41
CA ASP A 180 16.19 6.84 7.80
C ASP A 180 14.74 6.33 7.83
N THR A 181 14.54 5.02 8.04
CA THR A 181 13.21 4.45 8.30
C THR A 181 13.11 3.88 9.71
N ARG A 182 11.88 3.84 10.23
CA ARG A 182 11.54 3.22 11.52
C ARG A 182 10.35 2.29 11.35
N LEU A 183 10.31 1.26 12.19
CA LEU A 183 9.13 0.41 12.34
C LEU A 183 8.39 0.83 13.60
N ILE A 184 7.13 1.15 13.47
CA ILE A 184 6.25 1.60 14.55
C ILE A 184 5.05 0.65 14.70
N MET A 185 4.31 0.78 15.80
CA MET A 185 3.07 0.05 16.10
C MET A 185 3.21 -1.48 16.15
N ARG A 186 4.41 -2.01 16.40
CA ARG A 186 4.63 -3.46 16.53
C ARG A 186 3.86 -4.08 17.69
N SER A 187 3.80 -3.41 18.84
CA SER A 187 3.05 -3.86 20.01
C SER A 187 1.55 -3.94 19.77
N LEU A 188 1.04 -3.21 18.77
CA LEU A 188 -0.36 -3.22 18.35
C LEU A 188 -0.65 -4.26 17.25
N THR A 189 0.33 -5.06 16.83
CA THR A 189 0.20 -5.98 15.69
C THR A 189 -0.30 -5.26 14.43
N ASN A 190 0.20 -4.05 14.23
CA ASN A 190 -0.11 -3.18 13.11
C ASN A 190 1.16 -2.48 12.62
N THR A 191 2.22 -3.25 12.45
CA THR A 191 3.55 -2.75 12.10
C THR A 191 3.51 -1.89 10.84
N GLU A 192 4.10 -0.70 10.92
CA GLU A 192 4.24 0.21 9.80
C GLU A 192 5.69 0.68 9.67
N ARG A 193 6.21 0.73 8.45
CA ARG A 193 7.51 1.35 8.13
C ARG A 193 7.28 2.77 7.65
N VAL A 194 7.87 3.71 8.35
CA VAL A 194 7.73 5.15 8.13
C VAL A 194 9.09 5.83 7.99
N LEU A 195 9.14 7.01 7.41
CA LEU A 195 10.34 7.84 7.41
C LEU A 195 10.56 8.44 8.81
N ALA A 196 11.81 8.44 9.26
CA ALA A 196 12.19 9.01 10.55
C ALA A 196 11.94 10.52 10.58
N ASN A 197 11.24 10.99 11.60
CA ASN A 197 10.99 12.40 11.88
C ASN A 197 10.67 12.60 13.38
N PRO A 198 10.58 13.85 13.89
CA PRO A 198 10.30 14.09 15.30
C PRO A 198 8.98 13.50 15.81
N ALA A 199 7.93 13.39 15.00
CA ALA A 199 6.68 12.75 15.40
C ALA A 199 6.86 11.23 15.60
N VAL A 200 7.62 10.60 14.73
CA VAL A 200 7.98 9.17 14.86
C VAL A 200 8.80 8.93 16.11
N ASP A 201 9.76 9.81 16.42
CA ASP A 201 10.56 9.69 17.64
C ASP A 201 9.68 9.78 18.91
N ARG A 202 8.73 10.73 18.95
CA ARG A 202 7.75 10.82 20.06
C ARG A 202 6.88 9.57 20.18
N LEU A 203 6.44 9.02 19.04
CA LEU A 203 5.66 7.77 19.02
C LEU A 203 6.48 6.61 19.59
N MET A 204 7.72 6.44 19.13
CA MET A 204 8.62 5.38 19.62
C MET A 204 8.94 5.51 21.11
N GLU A 205 9.04 6.74 21.64
CA GLU A 205 9.18 6.98 23.09
C GLU A 205 7.94 6.51 23.86
N LYS A 206 6.73 6.78 23.34
CA LYS A 206 5.47 6.28 23.92
C LYS A 206 5.41 4.74 23.88
N GLU A 207 5.76 4.12 22.74
CA GLU A 207 5.83 2.67 22.63
C GLU A 207 6.78 2.06 23.67
N LYS A 208 7.97 2.64 23.80
CA LYS A 208 8.97 2.19 24.78
C LYS A 208 8.50 2.35 26.22
N ALA A 209 7.81 3.44 26.53
CA ALA A 209 7.34 3.74 27.89
C ALA A 209 6.16 2.86 28.32
N LEU A 210 5.23 2.56 27.41
CA LEU A 210 3.99 1.86 27.70
C LEU A 210 4.09 0.34 27.43
N GLY A 211 4.96 -0.08 26.51
CA GLY A 211 5.12 -1.49 26.14
C GLY A 211 3.79 -2.14 25.77
N ASP A 212 3.49 -3.30 26.40
CA ASP A 212 2.26 -4.07 26.14
C ASP A 212 0.96 -3.34 26.59
N LYS A 213 1.08 -2.20 27.27
CA LYS A 213 -0.07 -1.38 27.66
C LYS A 213 -0.42 -0.32 26.65
N LEU A 214 0.39 -0.15 25.60
CA LEU A 214 0.12 0.80 24.55
C LEU A 214 -1.23 0.50 23.89
N THR A 215 -2.00 1.54 23.67
CA THR A 215 -3.24 1.48 22.90
C THR A 215 -3.16 2.43 21.71
N PHE A 216 -3.99 2.24 20.71
CA PHE A 216 -4.06 3.16 19.56
C PHE A 216 -4.38 4.58 19.99
N SER A 217 -5.17 4.78 21.06
CA SER A 217 -5.52 6.11 21.59
C SER A 217 -4.31 6.89 22.10
N ASP A 218 -3.25 6.22 22.53
CA ASP A 218 -2.05 6.87 23.06
C ASP A 218 -1.20 7.51 21.96
N ILE A 219 -1.36 7.05 20.71
CA ILE A 219 -0.57 7.47 19.55
C ILE A 219 -1.42 8.06 18.42
N VAL A 220 -2.72 8.24 18.64
CA VAL A 220 -3.66 8.67 17.60
C VAL A 220 -3.26 9.99 16.94
N ASP A 221 -2.71 10.91 17.72
CA ASP A 221 -2.29 12.24 17.23
C ASP A 221 -1.09 12.18 16.28
N GLU A 222 -0.24 11.15 16.39
CA GLU A 222 0.90 10.95 15.51
C GLU A 222 0.58 10.15 14.24
N VAL A 223 -0.57 9.44 14.19
CA VAL A 223 -0.85 8.52 13.06
C VAL A 223 -2.18 8.78 12.37
N ALA A 224 -3.18 9.35 13.04
CA ALA A 224 -4.51 9.48 12.46
C ALA A 224 -4.74 10.87 11.85
N GLY A 225 -5.12 10.88 10.55
CA GLY A 225 -5.49 12.13 9.86
C GLY A 225 -4.33 13.05 9.50
N VAL A 226 -3.09 12.67 9.77
CA VAL A 226 -1.88 13.48 9.55
C VAL A 226 -1.44 13.52 8.07
N TYR A 227 -1.80 12.51 7.31
CA TYR A 227 -1.33 12.31 5.95
C TYR A 227 -1.63 13.48 4.99
N PRO A 228 -2.83 14.09 4.97
CA PRO A 228 -3.07 15.28 4.15
C PRO A 228 -2.17 16.45 4.52
N THR A 229 -1.97 16.72 5.81
CA THR A 229 -1.12 17.81 6.30
C THR A 229 0.34 17.63 5.84
N ILE A 230 0.83 16.40 5.88
CA ILE A 230 2.18 16.08 5.40
C ILE A 230 2.24 16.17 3.87
N MET A 231 1.37 15.45 3.16
CA MET A 231 1.45 15.29 1.72
C MET A 231 1.08 16.54 0.93
N MET A 232 0.13 17.35 1.45
CA MET A 232 -0.39 18.51 0.73
C MET A 232 0.17 19.84 1.26
N ASP A 233 0.33 19.97 2.58
CA ASP A 233 0.80 21.21 3.19
C ASP A 233 2.30 21.21 3.45
N GLY A 234 2.94 20.03 3.44
CA GLY A 234 4.40 19.86 3.57
C GLY A 234 4.91 20.02 5.00
N ASP A 235 4.05 19.86 6.00
CA ASP A 235 4.45 19.79 7.41
C ASP A 235 4.97 18.38 7.73
N MET A 236 6.29 18.24 7.64
CA MET A 236 6.97 16.96 7.77
C MET A 236 6.96 16.39 9.20
N ASP A 237 6.59 17.21 10.18
CA ASP A 237 6.58 16.88 11.61
C ASP A 237 5.16 16.65 12.16
N ALA A 238 4.15 16.76 11.30
CA ALA A 238 2.75 16.60 11.69
C ALA A 238 2.40 15.18 12.16
N GLY A 239 3.15 14.17 11.72
CA GLY A 239 2.91 12.78 12.11
C GLY A 239 3.84 11.78 11.46
N ALA A 240 3.53 10.49 11.62
CA ALA A 240 4.21 9.39 10.95
C ALA A 240 3.71 9.21 9.51
N TRP A 241 4.65 8.98 8.57
CA TRP A 241 4.32 8.83 7.14
C TRP A 241 5.34 8.00 6.36
#